data_d942a5b202df986babc8cbb3dfc5c85b
#
_entry.id   d942a5b202df986babc8cbb3dfc5c85b
#
_cell.length_a   1.000
_cell.length_b   1.000
_cell.length_c   1.000
_cell.angle_alpha   90.00
_cell.angle_beta   90.00
_cell.angle_gamma   90.00
#
_symmetry.space_group_name_H-M   'P 1'
#
loop_
_entity.id
_entity.type
_entity.pdbx_description
1 polymer ?
#
loop_
_entity_poly.entity_id
_entity_poly.type
_entity_poly.pdbx_seq_one_letter_code
_entity_poly.pdbx_strand_id
1 'polypeptide(L)'
;MTGSVLVGAALWGQNIYNAWRPRSVGIYGTAMVGKTTLDSYMTTPGEMYDIPIDERTEHYKILTRYILPKSTKKRVSWKGEKRVVNSADIGGQERYWNLWIEDMVYRQAEAIIYMFDERALKGGAEGMEQVAGFKYLCDVLISRNYRYRSIKSRIKGRKYSPKLIMLVANKADRFFDDNAALLWQQGRIGEHKVFDPFRDDLIRLQKSGIRTKRSFMATRIGWNVEITMLDLLTM
;
A
#
# COMPACT_ATOMS: atom_id res chain seq x y z
N MET A 1 28.88 -34.84 10.78
CA MET A 1 28.30 -33.65 11.48
C MET A 1 28.48 -32.31 10.77
N THR A 2 28.90 -32.25 9.51
CA THR A 2 29.21 -31.01 8.78
C THR A 2 28.06 -30.40 7.97
N GLY A 3 26.97 -31.13 7.74
CA GLY A 3 25.85 -30.66 6.92
C GLY A 3 24.91 -29.67 7.60
N SER A 4 24.70 -29.77 8.92
CA SER A 4 23.78 -28.92 9.65
C SER A 4 24.28 -27.51 9.91
N VAL A 5 25.60 -27.33 10.00
CA VAL A 5 26.21 -25.99 10.22
C VAL A 5 26.14 -25.13 8.95
N LEU A 6 26.35 -25.74 7.78
CA LEU A 6 26.26 -25.04 6.49
C LEU A 6 24.83 -24.60 6.16
N VAL A 7 23.83 -25.42 6.46
CA VAL A 7 22.42 -25.06 6.27
C VAL A 7 22.02 -23.92 7.22
N GLY A 8 22.47 -23.97 8.46
CA GLY A 8 22.23 -22.88 9.42
C GLY A 8 22.87 -21.56 8.98
N ALA A 9 24.10 -21.56 8.50
CA ALA A 9 24.80 -20.36 8.02
C ALA A 9 24.16 -19.79 6.74
N ALA A 10 23.70 -20.64 5.83
CA ALA A 10 23.00 -20.21 4.60
C ALA A 10 21.64 -19.57 4.93
N LEU A 11 20.87 -20.16 5.84
CA LEU A 11 19.60 -19.60 6.32
C LEU A 11 19.81 -18.29 7.08
N TRP A 12 20.88 -18.19 7.87
CA TRP A 12 21.23 -16.95 8.58
C TRP A 12 21.64 -15.84 7.61
N GLY A 13 22.49 -16.15 6.63
CA GLY A 13 22.88 -15.23 5.55
C GLY A 13 21.68 -14.77 4.71
N GLN A 14 20.75 -15.66 4.41
CA GLN A 14 19.54 -15.34 3.66
C GLN A 14 18.57 -14.47 4.47
N ASN A 15 18.46 -14.70 5.78
CA ASN A 15 17.67 -13.86 6.69
C ASN A 15 18.28 -12.46 6.84
N ILE A 16 19.60 -12.33 6.97
CA ILE A 16 20.30 -11.05 6.98
C ILE A 16 20.11 -10.33 5.64
N TYR A 17 20.31 -10.99 4.52
CA TYR A 17 20.11 -10.42 3.19
C TYR A 17 18.67 -9.91 2.99
N ASN A 18 17.67 -10.71 3.37
CA ASN A 18 16.26 -10.33 3.27
C ASN A 18 15.90 -9.18 4.21
N ALA A 19 16.53 -9.09 5.38
CA ALA A 19 16.33 -7.97 6.31
C ALA A 19 16.93 -6.65 5.79
N TRP A 20 17.95 -6.73 4.95
CA TRP A 20 18.65 -5.54 4.42
C TRP A 20 18.16 -5.12 3.02
N ARG A 21 17.55 -6.04 2.27
CA ARG A 21 17.02 -5.72 0.94
C ARG A 21 15.73 -4.91 1.08
N PRO A 22 15.71 -3.65 0.62
CA PRO A 22 14.48 -2.87 0.66
C PRO A 22 13.41 -3.50 -0.23
N ARG A 23 12.22 -3.70 0.32
CA ARG A 23 11.05 -4.13 -0.43
C ARG A 23 10.42 -2.93 -1.12
N SER A 24 10.16 -3.03 -2.40
CA SER A 24 9.46 -2.00 -3.15
C SER A 24 7.95 -2.13 -2.91
N VAL A 25 7.36 -1.10 -2.30
CA VAL A 25 5.93 -1.05 -1.96
C VAL A 25 5.31 0.18 -2.62
N GLY A 26 4.23 -0.02 -3.37
CA GLY A 26 3.38 1.05 -3.85
C GLY A 26 2.35 1.43 -2.77
N ILE A 27 2.21 2.71 -2.46
CA ILE A 27 1.18 3.21 -1.53
C ILE A 27 0.31 4.18 -2.30
N TYR A 28 -0.92 3.75 -2.60
CA TYR A 28 -1.87 4.49 -3.42
C TYR A 28 -3.21 4.65 -2.72
N GLY A 29 -4.06 5.48 -3.26
CA GLY A 29 -5.38 5.82 -2.74
C GLY A 29 -5.71 7.27 -3.06
N THR A 30 -6.96 7.66 -2.94
CA THR A 30 -7.41 9.01 -3.27
C THR A 30 -6.89 10.07 -2.30
N ALA A 31 -7.25 11.31 -2.50
CA ALA A 31 -6.84 12.39 -1.61
C ALA A 31 -7.36 12.19 -0.18
N MET A 32 -6.59 12.64 0.81
CA MET A 32 -6.97 12.69 2.23
C MET A 32 -7.25 11.33 2.91
N VAL A 33 -6.88 10.21 2.31
CA VAL A 33 -7.01 8.88 2.96
C VAL A 33 -5.87 8.55 3.93
N GLY A 34 -4.88 9.43 4.10
CA GLY A 34 -3.80 9.30 5.08
C GLY A 34 -2.52 8.66 4.56
N LYS A 35 -2.25 8.70 3.25
CA LYS A 35 -0.98 8.21 2.65
C LYS A 35 0.24 8.93 3.20
N THR A 36 0.23 10.27 3.18
CA THR A 36 1.32 11.11 3.72
C THR A 36 1.54 10.85 5.20
N THR A 37 0.45 10.64 5.97
CA THR A 37 0.55 10.28 7.39
C THR A 37 1.23 8.93 7.58
N LEU A 38 0.89 7.93 6.75
CA LEU A 38 1.55 6.62 6.76
C LEU A 38 3.03 6.75 6.39
N ASP A 39 3.33 7.55 5.37
CA ASP A 39 4.69 7.81 4.90
C ASP A 39 5.54 8.44 6.00
N SER A 40 5.01 9.44 6.68
CA SER A 40 5.65 10.12 7.81
C SER A 40 5.85 9.17 8.98
N TYR A 41 4.84 8.39 9.36
CA TYR A 41 4.94 7.41 10.45
C TYR A 41 6.06 6.39 10.19
N MET A 42 6.22 5.91 8.96
CA MET A 42 7.29 4.97 8.61
C MET A 42 8.68 5.61 8.58
N THR A 43 8.74 6.92 8.33
CA THR A 43 10.02 7.66 8.27
C THR A 43 10.56 7.97 9.67
N THR A 44 9.68 8.37 10.59
CA THR A 44 10.01 8.73 11.97
C THR A 44 9.03 8.02 12.93
N PRO A 45 9.21 6.72 13.18
CA PRO A 45 8.33 5.98 14.08
C PRO A 45 8.36 6.58 15.49
N GLY A 46 7.18 6.80 16.05
CA GLY A 46 7.00 7.29 17.43
C GLY A 46 6.79 8.79 17.59
N GLU A 47 6.91 9.58 16.55
CA GLU A 47 6.49 10.98 16.57
C GLU A 47 5.02 11.08 16.15
N MET A 48 4.18 11.65 17.01
CA MET A 48 2.81 12.04 16.61
C MET A 48 2.92 13.27 15.72
N TYR A 49 2.51 13.13 14.46
CA TYR A 49 2.50 14.26 13.54
C TYR A 49 1.19 15.01 13.64
N ASP A 50 1.25 16.27 14.04
CA ASP A 50 0.21 17.25 13.75
C ASP A 50 0.31 17.66 12.27
N ILE A 51 -0.05 16.74 11.38
CA ILE A 51 -0.29 17.11 9.99
C ILE A 51 -1.64 17.83 9.97
N PRO A 52 -1.71 19.07 9.50
CA PRO A 52 -2.97 19.79 9.37
C PRO A 52 -3.99 18.92 8.64
N ILE A 53 -5.21 18.84 9.18
CA ILE A 53 -6.26 17.92 8.72
C ILE A 53 -6.64 18.18 7.25
N ASP A 54 -6.37 19.38 6.75
CA ASP A 54 -6.80 19.88 5.45
C ASP A 54 -5.68 20.01 4.40
N GLU A 55 -4.44 19.64 4.72
CA GLU A 55 -3.37 19.63 3.72
C GLU A 55 -3.59 18.46 2.74
N ARG A 56 -4.14 18.81 1.57
CA ARG A 56 -4.04 17.95 0.40
C ARG A 56 -2.58 17.97 -0.06
N THR A 57 -2.02 16.81 -0.32
CA THR A 57 -0.73 16.71 -1.01
C THR A 57 -0.90 17.31 -2.41
N GLU A 58 -0.85 18.63 -2.51
CA GLU A 58 -0.80 19.36 -3.78
C GLU A 58 0.63 19.30 -4.28
N HIS A 59 0.99 18.19 -4.91
CA HIS A 59 2.18 18.20 -5.72
C HIS A 59 1.91 19.04 -6.97
N TYR A 60 2.30 20.31 -6.85
CA TYR A 60 2.55 21.28 -7.89
C TYR A 60 1.36 21.96 -8.56
N LYS A 61 1.15 23.17 -8.13
CA LYS A 61 0.78 24.27 -9.05
C LYS A 61 1.81 24.28 -10.17
N ILE A 62 1.39 24.03 -11.40
CA ILE A 62 2.13 24.35 -12.63
C ILE A 62 3.44 23.55 -12.83
N LEU A 63 3.35 22.27 -13.21
CA LEU A 63 4.42 21.68 -14.00
C LEU A 63 3.82 21.05 -15.26
N THR A 64 4.28 21.50 -16.41
CA THR A 64 4.06 20.90 -17.72
C THR A 64 4.62 19.46 -17.81
N ARG A 65 5.44 19.05 -16.83
CA ARG A 65 5.97 17.69 -16.66
C ARG A 65 6.00 17.34 -15.18
N TYR A 66 5.21 16.37 -14.79
CA TYR A 66 5.31 15.76 -13.46
C TYR A 66 6.51 14.79 -13.42
N ILE A 67 7.39 14.98 -12.45
CA ILE A 67 8.51 14.07 -12.18
C ILE A 67 8.08 13.18 -11.01
N LEU A 68 8.16 11.85 -11.19
CA LEU A 68 7.87 10.91 -10.10
C LEU A 68 8.70 11.26 -8.86
N PRO A 69 8.09 11.33 -7.68
CA PRO A 69 8.81 11.57 -6.44
C PRO A 69 9.95 10.55 -6.26
N LYS A 70 11.05 11.00 -5.70
CA LYS A 70 12.13 10.08 -5.33
C LYS A 70 11.61 9.13 -4.27
N SER A 71 11.79 7.84 -4.51
CA SER A 71 11.53 6.85 -3.49
C SER A 71 12.52 6.98 -2.33
N THR A 72 12.03 6.87 -1.12
CA THR A 72 12.85 6.91 0.10
C THR A 72 12.80 5.56 0.81
N LYS A 73 13.91 5.22 1.46
CA LYS A 73 13.98 4.02 2.29
C LYS A 73 13.41 4.34 3.68
N LYS A 74 12.46 3.55 4.10
CA LYS A 74 11.76 3.68 5.37
C LYS A 74 11.96 2.43 6.19
N ARG A 75 11.90 2.56 7.52
CA ARG A 75 12.09 1.45 8.44
C ARG A 75 10.75 1.04 9.02
N VAL A 76 10.48 -0.25 9.03
CA VAL A 76 9.36 -0.86 9.75
C VAL A 76 9.94 -1.83 10.77
N SER A 77 9.56 -1.72 12.02
CA SER A 77 10.07 -2.55 13.09
C SER A 77 8.95 -2.95 14.05
N TRP A 78 8.76 -4.23 14.23
CA TRP A 78 7.81 -4.76 15.21
C TRP A 78 8.28 -6.10 15.76
N LYS A 79 8.15 -6.31 17.08
CA LYS A 79 8.60 -7.55 17.79
C LYS A 79 10.01 -8.00 17.40
N GLY A 80 10.93 -7.04 17.25
CA GLY A 80 12.33 -7.33 16.89
C GLY A 80 12.58 -7.54 15.39
N GLU A 81 11.56 -7.66 14.57
CA GLU A 81 11.73 -7.67 13.12
C GLU A 81 12.00 -6.27 12.59
N LYS A 82 13.00 -6.15 11.71
CA LYS A 82 13.33 -4.90 11.03
C LYS A 82 13.25 -5.12 9.53
N ARG A 83 12.45 -4.31 8.85
CA ARG A 83 12.31 -4.34 7.39
C ARG A 83 12.53 -2.95 6.81
N VAL A 84 13.08 -2.90 5.62
CA VAL A 84 13.25 -1.66 4.87
C VAL A 84 12.27 -1.64 3.72
N VAL A 85 11.47 -0.58 3.66
CA VAL A 85 10.48 -0.33 2.62
C VAL A 85 10.99 0.79 1.73
N ASN A 86 10.85 0.61 0.43
CA ASN A 86 11.10 1.64 -0.56
C ASN A 86 9.77 2.07 -1.18
N SER A 87 9.30 3.27 -0.85
CA SER A 87 8.03 3.82 -1.32
C SER A 87 8.16 5.29 -1.71
N ALA A 88 7.16 5.81 -2.41
CA ALA A 88 7.02 7.23 -2.71
C ALA A 88 5.62 7.70 -2.34
N ASP A 89 5.48 8.94 -1.90
CA ASP A 89 4.18 9.58 -1.68
C ASP A 89 3.72 10.23 -2.99
N ILE A 90 2.56 9.80 -3.50
CA ILE A 90 2.00 10.27 -4.76
C ILE A 90 0.59 10.80 -4.51
N GLY A 91 0.28 11.96 -5.11
CA GLY A 91 -1.05 12.57 -5.02
C GLY A 91 -2.19 11.62 -5.34
N GLY A 92 -3.29 11.74 -4.60
CA GLY A 92 -4.45 10.85 -4.71
C GLY A 92 -5.51 11.30 -5.70
N GLN A 93 -5.42 12.51 -6.26
CA GLN A 93 -6.41 13.04 -7.20
C GLN A 93 -6.42 12.25 -8.51
N GLU A 94 -7.56 12.15 -9.18
CA GLU A 94 -7.73 11.39 -10.43
C GLU A 94 -6.68 11.71 -11.49
N ARG A 95 -6.32 12.99 -11.64
CA ARG A 95 -5.26 13.43 -12.58
C ARG A 95 -3.90 12.75 -12.34
N TYR A 96 -3.68 12.15 -11.17
CA TYR A 96 -2.44 11.47 -10.79
C TYR A 96 -2.53 9.94 -10.85
N TRP A 97 -3.66 9.34 -11.14
CA TRP A 97 -3.79 7.87 -11.15
C TRP A 97 -2.87 7.20 -12.17
N ASN A 98 -2.64 7.85 -13.30
CA ASN A 98 -1.63 7.36 -14.27
C ASN A 98 -0.23 7.27 -13.66
N LEU A 99 0.10 8.15 -12.70
CA LEU A 99 1.40 8.14 -12.04
C LEU A 99 1.52 7.01 -11.04
N TRP A 100 0.41 6.53 -10.44
CA TRP A 100 0.44 5.31 -9.64
C TRP A 100 0.92 4.14 -10.47
N ILE A 101 0.38 4.01 -11.70
CA ILE A 101 0.76 2.94 -12.61
C ILE A 101 2.22 3.07 -13.03
N GLU A 102 2.63 4.28 -13.41
CA GLU A 102 4.02 4.53 -13.81
C GLU A 102 4.99 4.25 -12.67
N ASP A 103 4.67 4.68 -11.46
CA ASP A 103 5.49 4.48 -10.27
C ASP A 103 5.63 2.99 -9.92
N MET A 104 4.50 2.26 -9.83
CA MET A 104 4.55 0.84 -9.48
C MET A 104 5.33 0.02 -10.50
N VAL A 105 5.18 0.33 -11.79
CA VAL A 105 5.90 -0.36 -12.87
C VAL A 105 7.38 0.02 -12.90
N TYR A 106 7.69 1.31 -12.74
CA TYR A 106 9.08 1.79 -12.73
C TYR A 106 9.89 1.20 -11.58
N ARG A 107 9.30 1.18 -10.38
CA ARG A 107 9.95 0.64 -9.18
C ARG A 107 9.82 -0.87 -9.05
N GLN A 108 9.03 -1.53 -9.92
CA GLN A 108 8.71 -2.96 -9.80
C GLN A 108 8.17 -3.28 -8.39
N ALA A 109 7.13 -2.55 -7.98
CA ALA A 109 6.55 -2.71 -6.67
C ALA A 109 6.11 -4.15 -6.42
N GLU A 110 6.70 -4.82 -5.44
CA GLU A 110 6.40 -6.23 -5.12
C GLU A 110 5.04 -6.35 -4.43
N ALA A 111 4.68 -5.34 -3.67
CA ALA A 111 3.40 -5.22 -3.00
C ALA A 111 2.79 -3.84 -3.22
N ILE A 112 1.48 -3.79 -3.18
CA ILE A 112 0.70 -2.56 -3.29
C ILE A 112 -0.21 -2.44 -2.07
N ILE A 113 -0.21 -1.27 -1.45
CA ILE A 113 -1.24 -0.85 -0.51
C ILE A 113 -2.17 0.10 -1.25
N TYR A 114 -3.46 -0.20 -1.25
CA TYR A 114 -4.47 0.77 -1.61
C TYR A 114 -5.19 1.22 -0.33
N MET A 115 -5.06 2.50 -0.01
CA MET A 115 -5.66 3.12 1.17
C MET A 115 -6.99 3.79 0.82
N PHE A 116 -7.97 3.58 1.68
CA PHE A 116 -9.27 4.22 1.63
C PHE A 116 -9.79 4.46 3.07
N ASP A 117 -10.90 5.13 3.24
CA ASP A 117 -11.55 5.29 4.54
C ASP A 117 -13.08 5.08 4.46
N GLU A 118 -13.77 5.26 5.57
CA GLU A 118 -15.21 5.01 5.69
C GLU A 118 -16.11 5.73 4.67
N ARG A 119 -15.62 6.79 4.04
CA ARG A 119 -16.35 7.52 3.00
C ARG A 119 -16.68 6.64 1.80
N ALA A 120 -15.85 5.64 1.50
CA ALA A 120 -16.11 4.67 0.44
C ALA A 120 -17.43 3.90 0.65
N LEU A 121 -17.77 3.59 1.91
CA LEU A 121 -19.03 2.94 2.27
C LEU A 121 -20.21 3.93 2.30
N LYS A 122 -19.96 5.15 2.80
CA LYS A 122 -21.00 6.17 2.95
C LYS A 122 -21.48 6.74 1.61
N GLY A 123 -20.69 6.57 0.54
CA GLY A 123 -21.00 7.13 -0.77
C GLY A 123 -20.64 8.63 -0.85
N GLY A 124 -21.31 9.34 -1.77
CA GLY A 124 -20.95 10.71 -2.10
C GLY A 124 -19.74 10.80 -3.01
N ALA A 125 -19.38 12.01 -3.47
CA ALA A 125 -18.34 12.22 -4.47
C ALA A 125 -16.97 11.64 -4.05
N GLU A 126 -16.55 11.90 -2.82
CA GLU A 126 -15.26 11.42 -2.31
C GLU A 126 -15.22 9.90 -2.10
N GLY A 127 -16.34 9.31 -1.68
CA GLY A 127 -16.45 7.85 -1.54
C GLY A 127 -16.43 7.15 -2.89
N MET A 128 -17.16 7.67 -3.86
CA MET A 128 -17.16 7.15 -5.24
C MET A 128 -15.78 7.28 -5.88
N GLU A 129 -15.05 8.38 -5.65
CA GLU A 129 -13.68 8.55 -6.12
C GLU A 129 -12.75 7.46 -5.56
N GLN A 130 -12.90 7.09 -4.28
CA GLN A 130 -12.11 6.02 -3.67
C GLN A 130 -12.36 4.67 -4.34
N VAL A 131 -13.61 4.33 -4.60
CA VAL A 131 -13.98 3.08 -5.30
C VAL A 131 -13.49 3.11 -6.76
N ALA A 132 -13.70 4.22 -7.46
CA ALA A 132 -13.26 4.40 -8.84
C ALA A 132 -11.72 4.31 -8.99
N GLY A 133 -10.97 4.90 -8.04
CA GLY A 133 -9.51 4.81 -8.03
C GLY A 133 -9.00 3.39 -7.84
N PHE A 134 -9.65 2.59 -6.97
CA PHE A 134 -9.31 1.18 -6.83
C PHE A 134 -9.65 0.37 -8.08
N LYS A 135 -10.82 0.59 -8.64
CA LYS A 135 -11.24 -0.05 -9.89
C LYS A 135 -10.28 0.26 -11.03
N TYR A 136 -9.88 1.53 -11.19
CA TYR A 136 -8.87 1.92 -12.18
C TYR A 136 -7.57 1.14 -12.00
N LEU A 137 -7.05 1.04 -10.77
CA LEU A 137 -5.86 0.27 -10.45
C LEU A 137 -6.03 -1.20 -10.85
N CYS A 138 -7.16 -1.81 -10.50
CA CYS A 138 -7.48 -3.21 -10.83
C CYS A 138 -7.55 -3.44 -12.33
N ASP A 139 -8.26 -2.58 -13.06
CA ASP A 139 -8.43 -2.70 -14.51
C ASP A 139 -7.09 -2.65 -15.24
N VAL A 140 -6.21 -1.76 -14.84
CA VAL A 140 -4.87 -1.65 -15.43
C VAL A 140 -4.00 -2.87 -15.09
N LEU A 141 -4.04 -3.36 -13.86
CA LEU A 141 -3.27 -4.53 -13.44
C LEU A 141 -3.74 -5.83 -14.13
N ILE A 142 -5.05 -6.01 -14.26
CA ILE A 142 -5.64 -7.20 -14.89
C ILE A 142 -5.41 -7.19 -16.40
N SER A 143 -5.64 -6.05 -17.05
CA SER A 143 -5.41 -5.92 -18.50
C SER A 143 -3.95 -5.92 -18.88
N ARG A 144 -3.06 -5.66 -17.92
CA ARG A 144 -1.62 -5.45 -18.14
C ARG A 144 -1.32 -4.39 -19.20
N ASN A 145 -2.26 -3.50 -19.42
CA ASN A 145 -2.14 -2.41 -20.41
C ASN A 145 -1.49 -1.19 -19.73
N TYR A 146 -0.16 -1.25 -19.57
CA TYR A 146 0.59 -0.17 -18.95
C TYR A 146 0.90 0.93 -19.97
N ARG A 147 0.39 2.15 -19.69
CA ARG A 147 0.79 3.34 -20.44
C ARG A 147 2.07 3.91 -19.82
N TYR A 148 3.16 3.88 -20.57
CA TYR A 148 4.45 4.33 -20.08
C TYR A 148 4.77 5.72 -20.60
N ARG A 149 5.22 6.62 -19.71
CA ARG A 149 5.74 7.95 -20.08
C ARG A 149 7.22 7.92 -20.43
N SER A 150 7.96 6.94 -19.95
CA SER A 150 9.40 6.82 -20.18
C SER A 150 9.79 5.48 -20.82
N ILE A 151 10.89 5.49 -21.58
CA ILE A 151 11.49 4.27 -22.16
C ILE A 151 11.89 3.29 -21.05
N LYS A 152 12.43 3.81 -19.93
CA LYS A 152 12.84 2.98 -18.78
C LYS A 152 11.67 2.21 -18.16
N SER A 153 10.53 2.86 -17.98
CA SER A 153 9.29 2.21 -17.50
C SER A 153 8.82 1.15 -18.50
N ARG A 154 8.88 1.44 -19.80
CA ARG A 154 8.48 0.50 -20.87
C ARG A 154 9.33 -0.77 -20.86
N ILE A 155 10.64 -0.67 -20.70
CA ILE A 155 11.54 -1.81 -20.66
C ILE A 155 11.28 -2.67 -19.42
N LYS A 156 11.11 -2.05 -18.25
CA LYS A 156 10.84 -2.74 -16.98
C LYS A 156 9.42 -3.34 -16.91
N GLY A 157 8.45 -2.71 -17.56
CA GLY A 157 7.04 -3.01 -17.39
C GLY A 157 6.53 -4.27 -18.07
N ARG A 158 7.21 -4.77 -19.08
CA ARG A 158 6.71 -5.92 -19.90
C ARG A 158 6.38 -7.20 -19.13
N LYS A 159 6.93 -7.36 -17.93
CA LYS A 159 6.72 -8.55 -17.06
C LYS A 159 6.25 -8.17 -15.67
N TYR A 160 5.83 -6.91 -15.45
CA TYR A 160 5.44 -6.47 -14.14
C TYR A 160 4.10 -7.09 -13.72
N SER A 161 4.08 -7.62 -12.51
CA SER A 161 2.87 -8.01 -11.79
C SER A 161 3.18 -7.97 -10.29
N PRO A 162 2.41 -7.27 -9.47
CA PRO A 162 2.60 -7.29 -8.03
C PRO A 162 2.24 -8.67 -7.48
N LYS A 163 2.92 -9.08 -6.42
CA LYS A 163 2.65 -10.36 -5.73
C LYS A 163 1.43 -10.27 -4.83
N LEU A 164 1.18 -9.08 -4.29
CA LEU A 164 0.13 -8.84 -3.31
C LEU A 164 -0.43 -7.42 -3.46
N ILE A 165 -1.75 -7.32 -3.36
CA ILE A 165 -2.46 -6.07 -3.14
C ILE A 165 -3.14 -6.14 -1.79
N MET A 166 -2.82 -5.18 -0.91
CA MET A 166 -3.48 -5.03 0.37
C MET A 166 -4.42 -3.83 0.33
N LEU A 167 -5.69 -4.09 0.56
CA LEU A 167 -6.72 -3.06 0.70
C LEU A 167 -6.80 -2.65 2.17
N VAL A 168 -6.51 -1.39 2.47
CA VAL A 168 -6.40 -0.89 3.84
C VAL A 168 -7.46 0.17 4.10
N ALA A 169 -8.37 -0.15 5.01
CA ALA A 169 -9.32 0.83 5.56
C ALA A 169 -8.62 1.63 6.66
N ASN A 170 -8.24 2.85 6.33
CA ASN A 170 -7.59 3.77 7.27
C ASN A 170 -8.62 4.58 8.06
N LYS A 171 -8.16 5.31 9.09
CA LYS A 171 -9.00 6.03 10.04
C LYS A 171 -9.98 5.10 10.75
N ALA A 172 -9.51 3.88 11.08
CA ALA A 172 -10.31 2.87 11.74
C ALA A 172 -10.87 3.36 13.08
N ASP A 173 -10.19 4.28 13.74
CA ASP A 173 -10.66 5.00 14.93
C ASP A 173 -12.05 5.63 14.79
N ARG A 174 -12.54 5.83 13.56
CA ARG A 174 -13.86 6.42 13.29
C ARG A 174 -14.98 5.42 13.08
N PHE A 175 -14.68 4.15 12.83
CA PHE A 175 -15.67 3.12 12.49
C PHE A 175 -15.41 1.76 13.15
N PHE A 176 -14.41 1.67 14.01
CA PHE A 176 -14.07 0.42 14.71
C PHE A 176 -15.08 0.22 15.86
N ASP A 177 -16.16 -0.47 15.53
CA ASP A 177 -17.25 -0.86 16.44
C ASP A 177 -17.04 -2.29 16.99
N ASP A 178 -17.98 -2.77 17.83
CA ASP A 178 -17.91 -4.11 18.42
C ASP A 178 -17.89 -5.20 17.35
N ASN A 179 -18.58 -5.02 16.23
CA ASN A 179 -18.55 -5.96 15.12
C ASN A 179 -17.17 -6.00 14.46
N ALA A 180 -16.55 -4.84 14.23
CA ALA A 180 -15.18 -4.77 13.72
C ALA A 180 -14.18 -5.45 14.68
N ALA A 181 -14.37 -5.25 16.01
CA ALA A 181 -13.55 -5.90 17.03
C ALA A 181 -13.68 -7.42 16.99
N LEU A 182 -14.92 -7.93 16.89
CA LEU A 182 -15.18 -9.36 16.79
C LEU A 182 -14.54 -9.97 15.53
N LEU A 183 -14.73 -9.35 14.36
CA LEU A 183 -14.15 -9.80 13.11
C LEU A 183 -12.62 -9.76 13.14
N TRP A 184 -12.05 -8.74 13.81
CA TRP A 184 -10.62 -8.65 14.03
C TRP A 184 -10.08 -9.82 14.86
N GLN A 185 -10.71 -10.12 16.00
CA GLN A 185 -10.32 -11.23 16.88
C GLN A 185 -10.41 -12.58 16.17
N GLN A 186 -11.39 -12.74 15.30
CA GLN A 186 -11.58 -13.96 14.50
C GLN A 186 -10.70 -14.06 13.26
N GLY A 187 -9.88 -13.05 12.96
CA GLY A 187 -9.10 -12.99 11.71
C GLY A 187 -9.95 -12.81 10.45
N ARG A 188 -11.20 -12.37 10.59
CA ARG A 188 -12.22 -12.25 9.53
C ARG A 188 -12.50 -10.80 9.12
N ILE A 189 -11.58 -9.89 9.35
CA ILE A 189 -11.76 -8.46 9.05
C ILE A 189 -12.21 -8.18 7.61
N GLY A 190 -11.86 -9.06 6.68
CA GLY A 190 -12.27 -8.95 5.28
C GLY A 190 -13.77 -9.07 5.04
N GLU A 191 -14.55 -9.48 6.04
CA GLU A 191 -16.01 -9.59 5.98
C GLU A 191 -16.70 -8.31 6.50
N HIS A 192 -15.94 -7.35 7.04
CA HIS A 192 -16.50 -6.10 7.49
C HIS A 192 -17.05 -5.29 6.31
N LYS A 193 -18.24 -4.71 6.49
CA LYS A 193 -19.00 -3.95 5.47
C LYS A 193 -18.20 -2.83 4.79
N VAL A 194 -17.17 -2.28 5.43
CA VAL A 194 -16.34 -1.23 4.86
C VAL A 194 -15.63 -1.67 3.58
N PHE A 195 -15.44 -2.99 3.38
CA PHE A 195 -14.82 -3.56 2.18
C PHE A 195 -15.82 -3.93 1.07
N ASP A 196 -17.14 -3.84 1.33
CA ASP A 196 -18.17 -4.24 0.35
C ASP A 196 -18.07 -3.50 -0.98
N PRO A 197 -17.79 -2.17 -1.03
CA PRO A 197 -17.68 -1.45 -2.30
C PRO A 197 -16.56 -1.96 -3.23
N PHE A 198 -15.61 -2.74 -2.69
CA PHE A 198 -14.43 -3.24 -3.41
C PHE A 198 -14.49 -4.74 -3.70
N ARG A 199 -15.55 -5.43 -3.28
CA ARG A 199 -15.65 -6.90 -3.29
C ARG A 199 -15.43 -7.49 -4.68
N ASP A 200 -16.10 -6.95 -5.69
CA ASP A 200 -16.04 -7.46 -7.05
C ASP A 200 -14.64 -7.31 -7.66
N ASP A 201 -14.01 -6.17 -7.44
CA ASP A 201 -12.66 -5.92 -7.94
C ASP A 201 -11.62 -6.79 -7.24
N LEU A 202 -11.78 -7.07 -5.94
CA LEU A 202 -10.92 -8.02 -5.23
C LEU A 202 -11.06 -9.44 -5.80
N ILE A 203 -12.28 -9.88 -6.12
CA ILE A 203 -12.52 -11.19 -6.77
C ILE A 203 -11.87 -11.22 -8.15
N ARG A 204 -11.96 -10.15 -8.93
CA ARG A 204 -11.34 -10.04 -10.25
C ARG A 204 -9.81 -10.13 -10.16
N LEU A 205 -9.19 -9.46 -9.19
CA LEU A 205 -7.75 -9.55 -8.94
C LEU A 205 -7.33 -10.98 -8.59
N GLN A 206 -8.05 -11.64 -7.68
CA GLN A 206 -7.76 -13.01 -7.29
C GLN A 206 -7.87 -13.98 -8.47
N LYS A 207 -8.89 -13.85 -9.31
CA LYS A 207 -9.03 -14.62 -10.55
C LYS A 207 -7.90 -14.37 -11.54
N SER A 208 -7.28 -13.21 -11.52
CA SER A 208 -6.11 -12.89 -12.34
C SER A 208 -4.77 -13.39 -11.77
N GLY A 209 -4.80 -14.08 -10.62
CA GLY A 209 -3.62 -14.64 -9.95
C GLY A 209 -2.89 -13.67 -9.01
N ILE A 210 -3.45 -12.48 -8.74
CA ILE A 210 -2.89 -11.53 -7.80
C ILE A 210 -3.47 -11.81 -6.42
N ARG A 211 -2.61 -12.05 -5.42
CA ARG A 211 -3.07 -12.24 -4.04
C ARG A 211 -3.61 -10.93 -3.48
N THR A 212 -4.67 -11.04 -2.68
CA THR A 212 -5.28 -9.89 -2.00
C THR A 212 -5.35 -10.12 -0.51
N LYS A 213 -5.13 -9.06 0.27
CA LYS A 213 -5.35 -9.01 1.72
C LYS A 213 -6.16 -7.78 2.07
N ARG A 214 -6.75 -7.78 3.25
CA ARG A 214 -7.48 -6.64 3.82
C ARG A 214 -6.97 -6.34 5.20
N SER A 215 -6.91 -5.06 5.57
CA SER A 215 -6.49 -4.64 6.90
C SER A 215 -7.20 -3.36 7.34
N PHE A 216 -7.28 -3.17 8.65
CA PHE A 216 -7.64 -1.89 9.27
C PHE A 216 -6.39 -1.18 9.73
N MET A 217 -6.42 0.15 9.74
CA MET A 217 -5.33 0.98 10.21
C MET A 217 -5.86 2.33 10.70
N ALA A 218 -5.20 2.91 11.69
CA ALA A 218 -5.42 4.30 12.08
C ALA A 218 -4.05 4.99 12.14
N THR A 219 -3.62 5.52 10.99
CA THR A 219 -2.26 6.04 10.81
C THR A 219 -1.94 7.20 11.74
N ARG A 220 -2.93 8.05 12.05
CA ARG A 220 -2.75 9.23 12.92
C ARG A 220 -2.30 8.85 14.34
N ILE A 221 -2.81 7.75 14.87
CA ILE A 221 -2.50 7.25 16.21
C ILE A 221 -1.53 6.06 16.19
N GLY A 222 -1.00 5.71 15.01
CA GLY A 222 -0.08 4.59 14.85
C GLY A 222 -0.71 3.20 15.06
N TRP A 223 -2.05 3.12 15.22
CA TRP A 223 -2.70 1.84 15.49
C TRP A 223 -2.66 0.91 14.29
N ASN A 224 -2.19 -0.30 14.54
CA ASN A 224 -2.06 -1.40 13.57
C ASN A 224 -1.20 -1.10 12.33
N VAL A 225 -0.42 -0.03 12.34
CA VAL A 225 0.43 0.35 11.20
C VAL A 225 1.53 -0.68 11.00
N GLU A 226 2.30 -0.95 12.04
CA GLU A 226 3.46 -1.85 11.97
C GLU A 226 3.06 -3.29 11.64
N ILE A 227 1.98 -3.80 12.26
CA ILE A 227 1.47 -5.14 11.99
C ILE A 227 1.05 -5.27 10.54
N THR A 228 0.29 -4.29 10.02
CA THR A 228 -0.16 -4.27 8.63
C THR A 228 1.02 -4.23 7.66
N MET A 229 2.03 -3.41 7.94
CA MET A 229 3.22 -3.32 7.11
C MET A 229 4.05 -4.60 7.14
N LEU A 230 4.22 -5.22 8.29
CA LEU A 230 4.92 -6.51 8.39
C LEU A 230 4.16 -7.63 7.69
N ASP A 231 2.82 -7.69 7.84
CA ASP A 231 1.99 -8.66 7.14
C ASP A 231 2.05 -8.51 5.61
N LEU A 232 2.19 -7.29 5.13
CA LEU A 232 2.46 -7.00 3.72
C LEU A 232 3.83 -7.52 3.27
N LEU A 233 4.84 -7.46 4.13
CA LEU A 233 6.23 -7.77 3.79
C LEU A 233 6.60 -9.26 3.99
N THR A 234 5.75 -10.03 4.67
CA THR A 234 5.91 -11.49 4.90
C THR A 234 5.33 -12.33 3.75
N MET A 235 5.49 -11.89 2.54
CA MET A 235 4.99 -12.56 1.33
C MET A 235 5.84 -13.78 0.95
#